data_24d3699284c60d71ed1178b2df49aaaf
#
_entry.id   24d3699284c60d71ed1178b2df49aaaf
#
_cell.length_a   1.000
_cell.length_b   1.000
_cell.length_c   1.000
_cell.angle_alpha   90.00
_cell.angle_beta   90.00
_cell.angle_gamma   90.00
#
_symmetry.space_group_name_H-M   'P 1'
#
loop_
_entity.id
_entity.type
_entity.pdbx_description
1 polymer ?
#
loop_
_entity_poly.entity_id
_entity_poly.type
_entity_poly.pdbx_seq_one_letter_code
_entity_poly.pdbx_strand_id
1 'polypeptide(L)'
;MKKINRREFLRNSGLITLAGFGGIKLGFANSVVNTVKGTSNNGKDLLVYVFLNGGMDGLNFLPPRSGVNYSEYSTVLRPGLHIPNTESLALNGNSEFGFHPLATGMRNLFNANKMAIIHATGLEQSNRSHFVATALMELGIEDQNASLGSGWMTRYFDSSLTTPDNALIPSIVPSYNITDAVLGDLSALIVGSPTEFALDMGHWAWEDAMQATVFDVFSNPTTLEQTVSHQTLLASQVIQGIDWNNYVPENAASYPAGYFGQQLKTIAQLYKENVDLEIAYVPTGGWDTHIGQGTGTTGEFANLVQELSDGLYALYQDLSASYSGKFTIIVQSEFGRRAYENNSNGTDHGYGNPMFVIGDNVNPGFFGQFPGLQANQLFEEEDVNVTTDYRNVVSEVLIKRMQNRFLGYIFPGYDSYSPLGIVNGTDLSPVYNFDYDPIFASGFE
;
A
#
# COMPACT_ATOMS: atom_id res chain seq x y z
N MET A 1 27.99 -24.82 -6.93
CA MET A 1 27.18 -23.60 -7.12
C MET A 1 27.73 -22.50 -6.22
N LYS A 2 28.14 -21.35 -6.76
CA LYS A 2 28.59 -20.20 -5.95
C LYS A 2 27.34 -19.56 -5.35
N LYS A 3 27.24 -19.53 -4.00
CA LYS A 3 26.20 -18.75 -3.33
C LYS A 3 26.42 -17.28 -3.65
N ILE A 4 25.48 -16.67 -4.39
CA ILE A 4 25.46 -15.23 -4.63
C ILE A 4 25.11 -14.59 -3.29
N ASN A 5 25.94 -13.69 -2.79
CA ASN A 5 25.66 -12.99 -1.55
C ASN A 5 24.73 -11.79 -1.80
N ARG A 6 24.03 -11.31 -0.74
CA ARG A 6 23.06 -10.19 -0.81
C ARG A 6 23.62 -8.95 -1.52
N ARG A 7 24.91 -8.69 -1.39
CA ARG A 7 25.58 -7.53 -1.98
C ARG A 7 25.84 -7.71 -3.49
N GLU A 8 26.13 -8.93 -3.95
CA GLU A 8 26.24 -9.29 -5.37
C GLU A 8 24.88 -9.32 -6.06
N PHE A 9 23.85 -9.80 -5.36
CA PHE A 9 22.46 -9.74 -5.82
C PHE A 9 22.00 -8.29 -5.99
N LEU A 10 22.16 -7.43 -4.98
CA LEU A 10 21.81 -6.01 -5.05
C LEU A 10 22.65 -5.24 -6.10
N ARG A 11 23.89 -5.59 -6.30
CA ARG A 11 24.74 -4.98 -7.35
C ARG A 11 24.30 -5.41 -8.75
N ASN A 12 23.83 -6.63 -8.92
CA ASN A 12 23.35 -7.16 -10.20
C ASN A 12 21.90 -6.74 -10.47
N SER A 13 21.08 -6.56 -9.43
CA SER A 13 19.74 -5.93 -9.49
C SER A 13 19.79 -4.41 -9.70
N GLY A 14 20.95 -3.78 -9.51
CA GLY A 14 21.16 -2.34 -9.70
C GLY A 14 21.01 -1.84 -11.14
N LEU A 15 20.71 -2.72 -12.10
CA LEU A 15 20.31 -2.34 -13.47
C LEU A 15 18.83 -1.87 -13.54
N ILE A 16 18.03 -2.10 -12.50
CA ILE A 16 16.63 -1.64 -12.44
C ILE A 16 16.54 -0.18 -11.94
N THR A 17 17.62 0.37 -11.39
CA THR A 17 17.73 1.79 -11.01
C THR A 17 18.27 2.63 -12.17
N LEU A 18 17.62 2.61 -13.32
CA LEU A 18 17.75 3.68 -14.33
C LEU A 18 16.82 4.87 -13.99
N ALA A 19 16.37 4.97 -12.75
CA ALA A 19 15.63 6.09 -12.25
C ALA A 19 16.57 7.21 -11.83
N GLY A 20 16.66 8.21 -12.65
CA GLY A 20 17.15 9.51 -12.25
C GLY A 20 18.36 10.03 -12.99
N PHE A 21 18.14 10.56 -14.18
CA PHE A 21 18.85 11.75 -14.71
C PHE A 21 18.13 12.24 -15.97
N GLY A 22 17.54 13.43 -15.90
CA GLY A 22 17.28 14.36 -16.96
C GLY A 22 16.43 13.92 -18.17
N GLY A 23 15.21 14.39 -18.24
CA GLY A 23 14.16 14.05 -19.19
C GLY A 23 14.50 14.14 -20.68
N ILE A 24 14.02 13.14 -21.43
CA ILE A 24 13.91 13.17 -22.90
C ILE A 24 12.57 12.55 -23.33
N LYS A 25 11.93 13.20 -24.32
CA LYS A 25 10.68 12.74 -24.94
C LYS A 25 10.99 11.79 -26.09
N LEU A 26 10.44 10.57 -26.05
CA LEU A 26 10.53 9.60 -27.14
C LEU A 26 9.41 9.82 -28.18
N GLY A 27 9.80 9.97 -29.43
CA GLY A 27 8.90 10.23 -30.55
C GLY A 27 8.31 8.99 -31.26
N PHE A 28 8.28 7.79 -30.65
CA PHE A 28 7.80 6.55 -31.29
C PHE A 28 6.45 6.03 -30.74
N ALA A 29 5.70 6.85 -30.00
CA ALA A 29 4.68 6.38 -29.07
C ALA A 29 3.43 5.70 -29.68
N ASN A 30 3.02 5.98 -30.92
CA ASN A 30 1.66 5.66 -31.33
C ASN A 30 1.41 4.26 -31.89
N SER A 31 2.42 3.53 -32.36
CA SER A 31 2.21 2.20 -32.94
C SER A 31 2.48 1.05 -31.98
N VAL A 32 3.42 1.20 -31.05
CA VAL A 32 3.78 0.17 -30.08
C VAL A 32 2.80 0.16 -28.90
N VAL A 33 2.38 1.34 -28.41
CA VAL A 33 1.43 1.49 -27.31
C VAL A 33 0.11 0.73 -27.56
N ASN A 34 -0.40 0.76 -28.81
CA ASN A 34 -1.62 0.04 -29.15
C ASN A 34 -1.47 -1.49 -29.25
N THR A 35 -0.24 -1.99 -29.32
CA THR A 35 0.02 -3.43 -29.43
C THR A 35 0.35 -4.06 -28.08
N VAL A 36 0.79 -3.24 -27.11
CA VAL A 36 1.22 -3.68 -25.78
C VAL A 36 0.14 -3.44 -24.72
N LYS A 37 -0.82 -2.52 -24.97
CA LYS A 37 -1.98 -2.36 -24.07
C LYS A 37 -2.75 -3.66 -24.00
N GLY A 38 -2.87 -4.21 -22.81
CA GLY A 38 -3.70 -5.38 -22.53
C GLY A 38 -5.11 -5.19 -23.09
N THR A 39 -5.74 -6.26 -23.56
CA THR A 39 -7.07 -6.20 -24.18
C THR A 39 -8.20 -5.92 -23.19
N SER A 40 -7.93 -5.96 -21.92
CA SER A 40 -8.75 -5.47 -20.78
C SER A 40 -7.96 -5.70 -19.48
N ASN A 41 -8.31 -5.01 -18.40
CA ASN A 41 -7.91 -5.37 -17.03
C ASN A 41 -8.53 -6.72 -16.63
N ASN A 42 -8.29 -7.77 -17.36
CA ASN A 42 -8.74 -9.17 -17.24
C ASN A 42 -9.81 -9.49 -16.18
N GLY A 43 -10.66 -8.50 -15.83
CA GLY A 43 -11.68 -8.58 -14.78
C GLY A 43 -11.14 -8.57 -13.35
N LYS A 44 -9.83 -8.37 -13.17
CA LYS A 44 -9.19 -8.30 -11.84
C LYS A 44 -9.39 -6.97 -11.16
N ASP A 45 -9.39 -7.03 -9.85
CA ASP A 45 -9.43 -5.83 -9.01
C ASP A 45 -8.02 -5.26 -8.84
N LEU A 46 -7.95 -3.94 -8.67
CA LEU A 46 -6.75 -3.25 -8.19
C LEU A 46 -6.74 -3.25 -6.66
N LEU A 47 -5.66 -3.69 -6.05
CA LEU A 47 -5.36 -3.46 -4.65
C LEU A 47 -4.42 -2.26 -4.51
N VAL A 48 -4.86 -1.20 -3.84
CA VAL A 48 -4.01 -0.08 -3.43
C VAL A 48 -3.69 -0.23 -1.95
N TYR A 49 -2.44 -0.52 -1.63
CA TYR A 49 -1.98 -0.74 -0.27
C TYR A 49 -1.19 0.48 0.21
N VAL A 50 -1.83 1.30 1.06
CA VAL A 50 -1.23 2.52 1.63
C VAL A 50 -0.61 2.19 2.98
N PHE A 51 0.69 2.37 3.09
CA PHE A 51 1.45 2.10 4.30
C PHE A 51 1.92 3.40 4.95
N LEU A 52 1.44 3.64 6.17
CA LEU A 52 1.70 4.86 6.94
C LEU A 52 2.94 4.67 7.82
N ASN A 53 4.13 5.02 7.31
CA ASN A 53 5.39 4.84 8.01
C ASN A 53 5.55 5.84 9.16
N GLY A 54 5.78 5.32 10.35
CA GLY A 54 6.02 6.11 11.55
C GLY A 54 5.04 5.84 12.70
N GLY A 55 4.27 4.75 12.65
CA GLY A 55 3.35 4.41 13.72
C GLY A 55 2.24 5.45 13.89
N MET A 56 1.31 5.52 12.96
CA MET A 56 0.21 6.49 12.98
C MET A 56 -0.56 6.47 14.30
N ASP A 57 -0.87 7.65 14.86
CA ASP A 57 -1.64 7.77 16.10
C ASP A 57 -3.13 7.43 15.91
N GLY A 58 -3.46 6.14 16.05
CA GLY A 58 -4.80 5.64 15.86
C GLY A 58 -5.85 6.21 16.81
N LEU A 59 -5.47 6.53 18.06
CA LEU A 59 -6.41 7.10 19.02
C LEU A 59 -6.78 8.56 18.70
N ASN A 60 -5.90 9.33 18.10
CA ASN A 60 -6.24 10.67 17.63
C ASN A 60 -6.80 10.67 16.19
N PHE A 61 -6.50 9.63 15.40
CA PHE A 61 -7.11 9.48 14.08
C PHE A 61 -8.59 9.06 14.16
N LEU A 62 -8.90 8.10 15.03
CA LEU A 62 -10.22 7.52 15.29
C LEU A 62 -10.57 7.61 16.78
N PRO A 63 -10.73 8.82 17.34
CA PRO A 63 -10.93 8.99 18.77
C PRO A 63 -12.25 8.38 19.26
N PRO A 64 -12.26 7.82 20.48
CA PRO A 64 -13.51 7.49 21.17
C PRO A 64 -14.30 8.77 21.48
N ARG A 65 -15.62 8.71 21.43
CA ARG A 65 -16.52 9.86 21.58
C ARG A 65 -17.46 9.74 22.78
N SER A 66 -17.58 8.56 23.36
CA SER A 66 -18.55 8.32 24.45
C SER A 66 -18.07 7.23 25.41
N GLY A 67 -18.78 7.13 26.52
CA GLY A 67 -18.57 6.07 27.50
C GLY A 67 -17.25 6.15 28.27
N VAL A 68 -16.87 5.02 28.85
CA VAL A 68 -15.65 4.90 29.66
C VAL A 68 -14.38 5.16 28.81
N ASN A 69 -14.37 4.68 27.58
CA ASN A 69 -13.21 4.89 26.69
C ASN A 69 -12.94 6.37 26.40
N TYR A 70 -14.00 7.17 26.21
CA TYR A 70 -13.81 8.62 26.04
C TYR A 70 -13.32 9.27 27.34
N SER A 71 -13.84 8.87 28.50
CA SER A 71 -13.37 9.38 29.77
C SER A 71 -11.89 9.06 30.01
N GLU A 72 -11.48 7.82 29.82
CA GLU A 72 -10.07 7.41 29.94
C GLU A 72 -9.19 8.19 28.96
N TYR A 73 -9.58 8.23 27.66
CA TYR A 73 -8.86 8.93 26.62
C TYR A 73 -8.64 10.42 26.95
N SER A 74 -9.70 11.12 27.36
CA SER A 74 -9.67 12.58 27.49
C SER A 74 -9.13 13.08 28.83
N THR A 75 -9.24 12.29 29.91
CA THR A 75 -8.89 12.78 31.26
C THR A 75 -7.68 12.09 31.87
N VAL A 76 -7.37 10.86 31.46
CA VAL A 76 -6.28 10.07 32.04
C VAL A 76 -5.12 9.95 31.05
N LEU A 77 -5.41 9.51 29.83
CA LEU A 77 -4.40 9.14 28.85
C LEU A 77 -3.85 10.34 28.08
N ARG A 78 -4.73 11.25 27.67
CA ARG A 78 -4.37 12.38 26.78
C ARG A 78 -5.03 13.69 27.19
N PRO A 79 -4.83 14.17 28.41
CA PRO A 79 -5.44 15.42 28.87
C PRO A 79 -5.08 16.63 28.00
N GLY A 80 -3.89 16.64 27.37
CA GLY A 80 -3.42 17.69 26.48
C GLY A 80 -3.67 17.45 24.98
N LEU A 81 -3.66 16.18 24.53
CA LEU A 81 -3.73 15.84 23.10
C LEU A 81 -5.08 15.29 22.62
N HIS A 82 -6.02 15.02 23.54
CA HIS A 82 -7.31 14.42 23.12
C HIS A 82 -8.08 15.32 22.15
N ILE A 83 -8.80 14.70 21.24
CA ILE A 83 -9.77 15.36 20.39
C ILE A 83 -11.10 15.43 21.13
N PRO A 84 -11.65 16.61 21.43
CA PRO A 84 -12.96 16.73 22.05
C PRO A 84 -14.04 16.02 21.23
N ASN A 85 -14.97 15.32 21.89
CA ASN A 85 -16.03 14.62 21.18
C ASN A 85 -16.96 15.54 20.38
N THR A 86 -17.00 16.83 20.71
CA THR A 86 -17.72 17.87 19.98
C THR A 86 -17.02 18.29 18.69
N GLU A 87 -15.70 18.08 18.57
CA GLU A 87 -14.89 18.43 17.41
C GLU A 87 -14.67 17.23 16.49
N SER A 88 -14.60 16.01 17.03
CA SER A 88 -14.44 14.80 16.23
C SER A 88 -15.62 14.59 15.29
N LEU A 89 -15.36 14.14 14.08
CA LEU A 89 -16.38 13.92 13.05
C LEU A 89 -17.22 12.69 13.37
N ALA A 90 -18.51 12.90 13.56
CA ALA A 90 -19.47 11.82 13.84
C ALA A 90 -19.61 10.87 12.64
N LEU A 91 -19.83 9.60 12.96
CA LEU A 91 -20.03 8.51 12.00
C LEU A 91 -21.47 8.02 12.04
N ASN A 92 -22.06 7.80 10.87
CA ASN A 92 -23.44 7.30 10.78
C ASN A 92 -23.52 5.90 11.41
N GLY A 93 -24.48 5.73 12.30
CA GLY A 93 -24.70 4.43 12.96
C GLY A 93 -23.68 4.07 14.05
N ASN A 94 -22.72 4.93 14.38
CA ASN A 94 -21.77 4.71 15.47
C ASN A 94 -21.65 5.96 16.36
N SER A 95 -21.88 5.80 17.66
CA SER A 95 -21.74 6.87 18.64
C SER A 95 -20.48 6.74 19.51
N GLU A 96 -19.75 5.63 19.38
CA GLU A 96 -18.59 5.33 20.25
C GLU A 96 -17.31 5.93 19.71
N PHE A 97 -17.18 6.02 18.38
CA PHE A 97 -16.00 6.54 17.71
C PHE A 97 -16.36 7.63 16.70
N GLY A 98 -15.37 8.45 16.37
CA GLY A 98 -15.45 9.43 15.31
C GLY A 98 -14.10 9.58 14.63
N PHE A 99 -14.07 10.27 13.51
CA PHE A 99 -12.79 10.61 12.89
C PHE A 99 -12.24 11.93 13.44
N HIS A 100 -10.94 12.08 13.32
CA HIS A 100 -10.24 13.34 13.51
C HIS A 100 -10.93 14.49 12.74
N PRO A 101 -10.96 15.74 13.25
CA PRO A 101 -11.68 16.85 12.61
C PRO A 101 -11.33 17.09 11.13
N LEU A 102 -10.09 16.83 10.73
CA LEU A 102 -9.64 17.02 9.35
C LEU A 102 -9.79 15.76 8.45
N ALA A 103 -10.26 14.62 8.97
CA ALA A 103 -10.49 13.41 8.19
C ALA A 103 -11.85 13.42 7.45
N THR A 104 -12.22 14.55 6.84
CA THR A 104 -13.54 14.75 6.23
C THR A 104 -13.79 13.79 5.06
N GLY A 105 -12.79 13.56 4.20
CA GLY A 105 -12.90 12.62 3.08
C GLY A 105 -13.20 11.20 3.55
N MET A 106 -12.43 10.70 4.55
CA MET A 106 -12.64 9.37 5.11
C MET A 106 -14.00 9.24 5.82
N ARG A 107 -14.42 10.28 6.58
CA ARG A 107 -15.76 10.31 7.14
C ARG A 107 -16.85 10.21 6.07
N ASN A 108 -16.66 10.90 4.93
CA ASN A 108 -17.60 10.85 3.82
C ASN A 108 -17.66 9.45 3.20
N LEU A 109 -16.53 8.77 3.03
CA LEU A 109 -16.47 7.37 2.58
C LEU A 109 -17.19 6.42 3.53
N PHE A 110 -16.95 6.54 4.84
CA PHE A 110 -17.65 5.73 5.84
C PHE A 110 -19.17 5.96 5.80
N ASN A 111 -19.59 7.22 5.81
CA ASN A 111 -21.02 7.57 5.80
C ASN A 111 -21.72 7.23 4.48
N ALA A 112 -20.97 7.08 3.39
CA ALA A 112 -21.45 6.57 2.11
C ALA A 112 -21.44 5.03 2.02
N ASN A 113 -21.13 4.32 3.10
CA ASN A 113 -21.01 2.86 3.16
C ASN A 113 -19.93 2.30 2.21
N LYS A 114 -18.77 2.94 2.16
CA LYS A 114 -17.63 2.58 1.32
C LYS A 114 -16.38 2.22 2.11
N MET A 115 -16.51 2.05 3.43
CA MET A 115 -15.38 1.80 4.31
C MET A 115 -15.71 0.80 5.42
N ALA A 116 -14.79 -0.14 5.64
CA ALA A 116 -14.67 -0.95 6.85
C ALA A 116 -13.53 -0.39 7.71
N ILE A 117 -13.75 -0.32 9.01
CA ILE A 117 -12.77 0.04 10.02
C ILE A 117 -12.50 -1.19 10.87
N ILE A 118 -11.26 -1.65 10.92
CA ILE A 118 -10.87 -2.80 11.70
C ILE A 118 -10.10 -2.30 12.93
N HIS A 119 -10.62 -2.58 14.11
CA HIS A 119 -9.98 -2.19 15.35
C HIS A 119 -8.73 -2.99 15.67
N ALA A 120 -7.77 -2.33 16.29
CA ALA A 120 -6.68 -2.94 17.03
C ALA A 120 -5.92 -4.02 16.23
N THR A 121 -5.54 -3.68 15.00
CA THR A 121 -4.71 -4.54 14.14
C THR A 121 -3.23 -4.34 14.42
N GLY A 122 -2.41 -5.33 14.12
CA GLY A 122 -0.96 -5.25 14.23
C GLY A 122 -0.29 -6.60 13.99
N LEU A 123 0.99 -6.67 14.29
CA LEU A 123 1.74 -7.92 14.44
C LEU A 123 1.24 -8.64 15.71
N GLU A 124 1.21 -9.99 15.72
CA GLU A 124 0.86 -10.74 16.92
C GLU A 124 1.91 -10.57 18.03
N GLN A 125 3.18 -10.44 17.63
CA GLN A 125 4.28 -10.14 18.55
C GLN A 125 4.59 -8.65 18.53
N SER A 126 4.46 -8.01 19.69
CA SER A 126 4.74 -6.57 19.83
C SER A 126 6.17 -6.24 19.41
N ASN A 127 6.30 -5.30 18.50
CA ASN A 127 7.57 -4.71 18.11
C ASN A 127 7.41 -3.20 17.93
N ARG A 128 8.15 -2.42 18.71
CA ARG A 128 8.12 -0.95 18.70
C ARG A 128 9.27 -0.33 17.89
N SER A 129 9.96 -1.13 17.06
CA SER A 129 10.98 -0.62 16.13
C SER A 129 10.39 -0.45 14.74
N HIS A 130 10.35 0.77 14.21
CA HIS A 130 9.87 1.03 12.85
C HIS A 130 10.53 0.11 11.82
N PHE A 131 11.85 0.02 11.84
CA PHE A 131 12.59 -0.78 10.86
C PHE A 131 12.21 -2.26 10.90
N VAL A 132 12.07 -2.81 12.11
CA VAL A 132 11.75 -4.23 12.27
C VAL A 132 10.29 -4.50 11.95
N ALA A 133 9.37 -3.72 12.51
CA ALA A 133 7.93 -3.92 12.30
C ALA A 133 7.54 -3.72 10.84
N THR A 134 8.06 -2.65 10.18
CA THR A 134 7.83 -2.43 8.75
C THR A 134 8.37 -3.60 7.91
N ALA A 135 9.60 -4.03 8.15
CA ALA A 135 10.20 -5.15 7.41
C ALA A 135 9.40 -6.45 7.61
N LEU A 136 8.94 -6.75 8.83
CA LEU A 136 8.11 -7.93 9.11
C LEU A 136 6.78 -7.87 8.34
N MET A 137 6.11 -6.71 8.33
CA MET A 137 4.86 -6.53 7.61
C MET A 137 5.05 -6.57 6.08
N GLU A 138 6.10 -5.95 5.56
CA GLU A 138 6.44 -5.98 4.14
C GLU A 138 6.90 -7.37 3.67
N LEU A 139 7.60 -8.10 4.53
CA LEU A 139 7.93 -9.50 4.30
C LEU A 139 6.75 -10.45 4.60
N GLY A 140 5.69 -9.99 5.25
CA GLY A 140 4.52 -10.81 5.59
C GLY A 140 4.80 -11.93 6.59
N ILE A 141 5.69 -11.71 7.55
CA ILE A 141 6.14 -12.69 8.55
C ILE A 141 6.14 -12.12 9.96
N GLU A 142 6.24 -13.00 10.97
CA GLU A 142 6.40 -12.63 12.39
C GLU A 142 7.80 -12.96 12.93
N ASP A 143 8.47 -13.96 12.35
CA ASP A 143 9.79 -14.37 12.83
C ASP A 143 10.88 -13.42 12.35
N GLN A 144 11.43 -12.63 13.26
CA GLN A 144 12.53 -11.69 13.00
C GLN A 144 13.82 -12.38 12.55
N ASN A 145 13.96 -13.69 12.83
CA ASN A 145 15.13 -14.47 12.43
C ASN A 145 14.95 -15.14 11.06
N ALA A 146 13.75 -15.11 10.51
CA ALA A 146 13.51 -15.65 9.18
C ALA A 146 14.20 -14.78 8.14
N SER A 147 14.94 -15.42 7.24
CA SER A 147 15.58 -14.75 6.10
C SER A 147 14.83 -15.15 4.83
N LEU A 148 13.90 -14.31 4.42
CA LEU A 148 13.20 -14.48 3.16
C LEU A 148 13.87 -13.65 2.06
N GLY A 149 13.96 -14.22 0.87
CA GLY A 149 14.45 -13.54 -0.33
C GLY A 149 13.39 -12.75 -1.07
N SER A 150 12.13 -12.74 -0.59
CA SER A 150 10.99 -12.15 -1.28
C SER A 150 10.01 -11.49 -0.31
N GLY A 151 9.38 -10.40 -0.77
CA GLY A 151 8.28 -9.74 -0.09
C GLY A 151 6.94 -10.46 -0.26
N TRP A 152 5.91 -10.09 0.52
CA TRP A 152 4.60 -10.73 0.41
C TRP A 152 3.93 -10.47 -0.96
N MET A 153 4.15 -9.31 -1.57
CA MET A 153 3.61 -9.00 -2.89
C MET A 153 4.28 -9.82 -3.98
N THR A 154 5.59 -10.01 -3.91
CA THR A 154 6.33 -10.91 -4.81
C THR A 154 5.74 -12.31 -4.75
N ARG A 155 5.54 -12.85 -3.53
CA ARG A 155 4.93 -14.18 -3.35
C ARG A 155 3.47 -14.24 -3.78
N TYR A 156 2.75 -13.11 -3.71
CA TYR A 156 1.42 -13.02 -4.31
C TYR A 156 1.49 -13.25 -5.82
N PHE A 157 2.39 -12.57 -6.54
CA PHE A 157 2.53 -12.74 -7.99
C PHE A 157 3.04 -14.12 -8.36
N ASP A 158 4.04 -14.64 -7.65
CA ASP A 158 4.59 -15.98 -7.85
C ASP A 158 3.51 -17.08 -7.72
N SER A 159 2.53 -16.90 -6.85
CA SER A 159 1.45 -17.86 -6.60
C SER A 159 0.14 -17.53 -7.35
N SER A 160 0.07 -16.41 -8.04
CA SER A 160 -1.15 -15.98 -8.75
C SER A 160 -1.40 -16.85 -9.98
N LEU A 161 -2.52 -17.55 -10.01
CA LEU A 161 -2.97 -18.33 -11.17
C LEU A 161 -3.66 -17.48 -12.24
N THR A 162 -3.79 -16.20 -12.00
CA THR A 162 -4.60 -15.29 -12.81
C THR A 162 -3.82 -14.09 -13.36
N THR A 163 -2.64 -13.78 -12.85
CA THR A 163 -1.75 -12.77 -13.43
C THR A 163 -1.16 -13.33 -14.72
N PRO A 164 -1.28 -12.64 -15.87
CA PRO A 164 -0.65 -13.10 -17.10
C PRO A 164 0.87 -13.08 -16.98
N ASP A 165 1.54 -14.10 -17.53
CA ASP A 165 3.01 -14.18 -17.56
C ASP A 165 3.66 -12.99 -18.30
N ASN A 166 2.90 -12.35 -19.19
CA ASN A 166 3.32 -11.18 -19.95
C ASN A 166 2.69 -9.86 -19.45
N ALA A 167 2.16 -9.83 -18.23
CA ALA A 167 1.67 -8.60 -17.63
C ALA A 167 2.76 -7.54 -17.64
N LEU A 168 2.42 -6.35 -18.14
CA LEU A 168 3.43 -5.33 -18.40
C LEU A 168 3.86 -4.60 -17.12
N ILE A 169 2.90 -4.15 -16.33
CA ILE A 169 3.14 -3.42 -15.05
C ILE A 169 2.17 -3.98 -14.01
N PRO A 170 2.37 -5.23 -13.55
CA PRO A 170 1.45 -5.86 -12.59
C PRO A 170 1.50 -5.20 -11.21
N SER A 171 2.64 -4.61 -10.85
CA SER A 171 2.81 -3.88 -9.59
C SER A 171 3.52 -2.56 -9.77
N ILE A 172 3.14 -1.56 -8.94
CA ILE A 172 3.81 -0.26 -8.86
C ILE A 172 4.07 0.14 -7.42
N VAL A 173 5.26 0.71 -7.20
CA VAL A 173 5.60 1.49 -6.00
C VAL A 173 5.90 2.92 -6.47
N PRO A 174 4.96 3.86 -6.37
CA PRO A 174 5.18 5.25 -6.79
C PRO A 174 6.04 5.98 -5.74
N SER A 175 7.31 5.61 -5.68
CA SER A 175 8.30 6.09 -4.70
C SER A 175 9.70 6.09 -5.28
N TYR A 176 10.58 6.91 -4.71
CA TYR A 176 12.02 6.87 -4.99
C TYR A 176 12.74 5.79 -4.18
N ASN A 177 12.07 5.17 -3.21
CA ASN A 177 12.64 4.16 -2.33
C ASN A 177 12.06 2.77 -2.64
N ILE A 178 12.91 1.77 -2.56
CA ILE A 178 12.52 0.35 -2.65
C ILE A 178 11.93 -0.06 -1.30
N THR A 179 10.86 -0.86 -1.35
CA THR A 179 10.21 -1.48 -0.19
C THR A 179 10.47 -2.99 -0.18
N ASP A 180 10.57 -3.58 1.00
CA ASP A 180 10.70 -5.03 1.14
C ASP A 180 9.42 -5.78 0.70
N ALA A 181 8.29 -5.10 0.56
CA ALA A 181 7.03 -5.72 0.09
C ALA A 181 7.15 -6.31 -1.32
N VAL A 182 7.95 -5.70 -2.20
CA VAL A 182 8.25 -6.16 -3.57
C VAL A 182 9.67 -6.73 -3.72
N LEU A 183 10.33 -7.06 -2.60
CA LEU A 183 11.66 -7.67 -2.63
C LEU A 183 11.63 -8.97 -3.45
N GLY A 184 12.49 -9.05 -4.46
CA GLY A 184 12.57 -10.20 -5.36
C GLY A 184 11.64 -10.15 -6.58
N ASP A 185 10.68 -9.23 -6.64
CA ASP A 185 9.84 -9.03 -7.81
C ASP A 185 10.61 -8.22 -8.89
N LEU A 186 10.91 -8.88 -9.99
CA LEU A 186 11.62 -8.28 -11.12
C LEU A 186 10.68 -7.50 -12.07
N SER A 187 9.38 -7.64 -11.91
CA SER A 187 8.35 -6.94 -12.69
C SER A 187 7.80 -5.70 -11.98
N ALA A 188 8.14 -5.50 -10.70
CA ALA A 188 7.68 -4.34 -9.94
C ALA A 188 8.24 -3.04 -10.50
N LEU A 189 7.35 -2.12 -10.86
CA LEU A 189 7.72 -0.78 -11.29
C LEU A 189 7.90 0.11 -10.06
N ILE A 190 9.15 0.56 -9.81
CA ILE A 190 9.46 1.53 -8.75
C ILE A 190 9.79 2.85 -9.42
N VAL A 191 8.91 3.85 -9.26
CA VAL A 191 9.04 5.13 -9.94
C VAL A 191 8.51 6.29 -9.10
N GLY A 192 9.40 7.19 -8.71
CA GLY A 192 9.02 8.38 -7.93
C GLY A 192 8.32 9.46 -8.76
N SER A 193 8.68 9.58 -10.03
CA SER A 193 8.07 10.50 -10.99
C SER A 193 7.93 9.83 -12.36
N PRO A 194 6.72 9.50 -12.81
CA PRO A 194 6.53 8.84 -14.10
C PRO A 194 7.04 9.67 -15.29
N THR A 195 7.02 11.00 -15.19
CA THR A 195 7.51 11.90 -16.24
C THR A 195 9.03 11.86 -16.41
N GLU A 196 9.74 11.34 -15.41
CA GLU A 196 11.20 11.16 -15.42
C GLU A 196 11.62 9.73 -15.78
N PHE A 197 10.66 8.80 -15.86
CA PHE A 197 10.94 7.41 -16.19
C PHE A 197 11.13 7.23 -17.68
N ALA A 198 12.37 7.43 -18.15
CA ALA A 198 12.75 7.39 -19.55
C ALA A 198 14.12 6.74 -19.74
N LEU A 199 14.33 6.12 -20.93
CA LEU A 199 15.65 5.75 -21.37
C LEU A 199 16.35 7.01 -21.90
N ASP A 200 17.18 7.64 -21.06
CA ASP A 200 17.96 8.82 -21.41
C ASP A 200 19.30 8.40 -22.05
N MET A 201 19.46 8.66 -23.33
CA MET A 201 20.70 8.41 -24.07
C MET A 201 21.51 9.70 -24.28
N GLY A 202 21.13 10.81 -23.64
CA GLY A 202 21.70 12.13 -23.86
C GLY A 202 21.16 12.81 -25.13
N HIS A 203 21.32 14.13 -25.22
CA HIS A 203 20.82 14.93 -26.35
C HIS A 203 21.78 14.89 -27.54
N TRP A 204 21.82 13.79 -28.25
CA TRP A 204 22.67 13.60 -29.40
C TRP A 204 21.85 13.45 -30.68
N ALA A 205 22.41 13.82 -31.81
CA ALA A 205 21.78 13.61 -33.12
C ALA A 205 21.45 12.12 -33.42
N TRP A 206 22.03 11.20 -32.66
CA TRP A 206 21.86 9.75 -32.80
C TRP A 206 21.02 9.11 -31.71
N GLU A 207 20.38 9.89 -30.89
CA GLU A 207 19.61 9.41 -29.74
C GLU A 207 18.56 8.37 -30.13
N ASP A 208 17.71 8.68 -31.13
CA ASP A 208 16.68 7.75 -31.62
C ASP A 208 17.29 6.42 -32.13
N ALA A 209 18.43 6.49 -32.84
CA ALA A 209 19.11 5.32 -33.34
C ALA A 209 19.71 4.48 -32.21
N MET A 210 20.24 5.13 -31.17
CA MET A 210 20.78 4.45 -29.99
C MET A 210 19.66 3.78 -29.18
N GLN A 211 18.55 4.45 -28.96
CA GLN A 211 17.39 3.86 -28.31
C GLN A 211 16.85 2.66 -29.10
N ALA A 212 16.66 2.80 -30.42
CA ALA A 212 16.25 1.70 -31.28
C ALA A 212 17.22 0.51 -31.19
N THR A 213 18.51 0.78 -31.11
CA THR A 213 19.53 -0.28 -30.96
C THR A 213 19.40 -1.00 -29.62
N VAL A 214 19.17 -0.27 -28.51
CA VAL A 214 18.95 -0.89 -27.18
C VAL A 214 17.71 -1.77 -27.21
N PHE A 215 16.60 -1.30 -27.79
CA PHE A 215 15.40 -2.11 -27.96
C PHE A 215 15.64 -3.37 -28.79
N ASP A 216 16.40 -3.26 -29.89
CA ASP A 216 16.72 -4.40 -30.76
C ASP A 216 17.56 -5.47 -30.05
N VAL A 217 18.56 -5.03 -29.26
CA VAL A 217 19.42 -5.93 -28.46
C VAL A 217 18.60 -6.77 -27.48
N PHE A 218 17.56 -6.21 -26.87
CA PHE A 218 16.73 -6.91 -25.90
C PHE A 218 15.41 -7.46 -26.48
N SER A 219 15.18 -7.35 -27.80
CA SER A 219 13.92 -7.76 -28.44
C SER A 219 13.64 -9.27 -28.40
N ASN A 220 14.69 -10.09 -28.27
CA ASN A 220 14.60 -11.54 -28.22
C ASN A 220 15.37 -12.07 -26.99
N PRO A 221 14.82 -11.90 -25.78
CA PRO A 221 15.52 -12.27 -24.57
C PRO A 221 15.68 -13.78 -24.45
N THR A 222 16.87 -14.22 -24.03
CA THR A 222 17.22 -15.63 -23.80
C THR A 222 17.71 -15.89 -22.37
N THR A 223 17.94 -14.84 -21.60
CA THR A 223 18.28 -14.92 -20.18
C THR A 223 17.30 -14.10 -19.34
N LEU A 224 17.26 -14.34 -18.02
CA LEU A 224 16.41 -13.61 -17.11
C LEU A 224 16.70 -12.09 -17.16
N GLU A 225 17.97 -11.72 -17.16
CA GLU A 225 18.38 -10.32 -17.22
C GLU A 225 17.90 -9.63 -18.52
N GLN A 226 17.95 -10.34 -19.63
CA GLN A 226 17.44 -9.83 -20.90
C GLN A 226 15.91 -9.69 -20.88
N THR A 227 15.21 -10.64 -20.26
CA THR A 227 13.73 -10.59 -20.10
C THR A 227 13.34 -9.38 -19.27
N VAL A 228 13.97 -9.17 -18.11
CA VAL A 228 13.72 -8.00 -17.25
C VAL A 228 14.03 -6.69 -17.98
N SER A 229 15.16 -6.63 -18.70
CA SER A 229 15.53 -5.45 -19.49
C SER A 229 14.49 -5.17 -20.58
N HIS A 230 14.03 -6.19 -21.28
CA HIS A 230 13.00 -6.05 -22.31
C HIS A 230 11.67 -5.52 -21.70
N GLN A 231 11.19 -6.10 -20.60
CA GLN A 231 9.99 -5.65 -19.91
C GLN A 231 10.12 -4.20 -19.41
N THR A 232 11.26 -3.85 -18.82
CA THR A 232 11.54 -2.47 -18.36
C THR A 232 11.47 -1.47 -19.52
N LEU A 233 12.05 -1.81 -20.67
CA LEU A 233 11.98 -0.96 -21.86
C LEU A 233 10.55 -0.79 -22.37
N LEU A 234 9.77 -1.87 -22.43
CA LEU A 234 8.36 -1.81 -22.82
C LEU A 234 7.55 -0.95 -21.83
N ALA A 235 7.73 -1.14 -20.51
CA ALA A 235 7.09 -0.33 -19.49
C ALA A 235 7.45 1.16 -19.65
N SER A 236 8.73 1.47 -19.90
CA SER A 236 9.21 2.83 -20.15
C SER A 236 8.50 3.46 -21.35
N GLN A 237 8.36 2.74 -22.48
CA GLN A 237 7.65 3.26 -23.65
C GLN A 237 6.18 3.58 -23.34
N VAL A 238 5.50 2.69 -22.63
CA VAL A 238 4.09 2.91 -22.26
C VAL A 238 3.95 4.13 -21.35
N ILE A 239 4.77 4.21 -20.30
CA ILE A 239 4.74 5.33 -19.35
C ILE A 239 4.99 6.66 -20.04
N GLN A 240 5.94 6.72 -20.98
CA GLN A 240 6.23 7.94 -21.75
C GLN A 240 5.13 8.30 -22.75
N GLY A 241 4.36 7.32 -23.20
CA GLY A 241 3.19 7.55 -24.06
C GLY A 241 1.97 8.15 -23.34
N ILE A 242 1.97 8.18 -22.00
CA ILE A 242 0.86 8.70 -21.19
C ILE A 242 0.98 10.22 -21.06
N ASP A 243 -0.12 10.92 -21.27
CA ASP A 243 -0.19 12.37 -21.05
C ASP A 243 -0.43 12.71 -19.56
N TRP A 244 0.63 12.65 -18.78
CA TRP A 244 0.59 12.91 -17.34
C TRP A 244 0.14 14.31 -16.95
N ASN A 245 0.40 15.30 -17.81
CA ASN A 245 0.17 16.71 -17.50
C ASN A 245 -1.29 17.15 -17.71
N ASN A 246 -1.97 16.55 -18.68
CA ASN A 246 -3.34 16.91 -19.04
C ASN A 246 -4.37 15.92 -18.48
N TYR A 247 -3.98 15.06 -17.53
CA TYR A 247 -4.93 14.16 -16.90
C TYR A 247 -5.99 14.91 -16.10
N VAL A 248 -7.24 14.66 -16.44
CA VAL A 248 -8.42 15.19 -15.74
C VAL A 248 -9.06 14.06 -14.94
N PRO A 249 -8.98 14.10 -13.59
CA PRO A 249 -9.65 13.14 -12.74
C PRO A 249 -11.17 13.12 -12.96
N GLU A 250 -11.77 11.94 -12.89
CA GLU A 250 -13.22 11.77 -13.02
C GLU A 250 -13.95 12.25 -11.75
N ASN A 251 -15.28 12.43 -11.82
CA ASN A 251 -16.12 12.89 -10.71
C ASN A 251 -15.63 14.18 -10.02
N ALA A 252 -14.91 15.04 -10.74
CA ALA A 252 -14.28 16.23 -10.19
C ALA A 252 -13.37 15.95 -8.99
N ALA A 253 -12.75 14.77 -8.94
CA ALA A 253 -11.81 14.40 -7.88
C ALA A 253 -10.64 15.38 -7.83
N SER A 254 -10.27 15.81 -6.63
CA SER A 254 -9.21 16.79 -6.40
C SER A 254 -8.15 16.19 -5.49
N TYR A 255 -7.03 15.76 -6.07
CA TYR A 255 -5.90 15.24 -5.32
C TYR A 255 -5.17 16.36 -4.58
N PRO A 256 -4.71 16.12 -3.33
CA PRO A 256 -3.82 17.07 -2.63
C PRO A 256 -2.58 17.38 -3.48
N ALA A 257 -2.06 18.60 -3.32
CA ALA A 257 -0.89 19.04 -4.08
C ALA A 257 0.44 18.38 -3.65
N GLY A 258 0.46 17.67 -2.49
CA GLY A 258 1.64 17.01 -1.94
C GLY A 258 2.06 15.76 -2.72
N TYR A 259 3.18 15.17 -2.26
CA TYR A 259 3.74 13.96 -2.89
C TYR A 259 2.78 12.78 -2.83
N PHE A 260 2.08 12.60 -1.70
CA PHE A 260 1.07 11.56 -1.54
C PHE A 260 -0.06 11.68 -2.58
N GLY A 261 -0.57 12.90 -2.82
CA GLY A 261 -1.58 13.13 -3.84
C GLY A 261 -1.08 12.79 -5.25
N GLN A 262 0.19 13.07 -5.57
CA GLN A 262 0.80 12.70 -6.84
C GLN A 262 0.95 11.17 -6.98
N GLN A 263 1.35 10.46 -5.93
CA GLN A 263 1.41 9.00 -5.92
C GLN A 263 0.05 8.39 -6.28
N LEU A 264 -1.02 8.82 -5.63
CA LEU A 264 -2.38 8.33 -5.88
C LEU A 264 -2.89 8.68 -7.28
N LYS A 265 -2.62 9.90 -7.76
CA LYS A 265 -2.96 10.33 -9.11
C LYS A 265 -2.25 9.49 -10.18
N THR A 266 -0.98 9.16 -9.95
CA THR A 266 -0.21 8.27 -10.83
C THR A 266 -0.84 6.89 -10.94
N ILE A 267 -1.25 6.30 -9.80
CA ILE A 267 -1.92 5.00 -9.78
C ILE A 267 -3.23 5.04 -10.56
N ALA A 268 -4.07 6.05 -10.31
CA ALA A 268 -5.35 6.18 -10.99
C ALA A 268 -5.16 6.27 -12.51
N GLN A 269 -4.21 7.07 -12.96
CA GLN A 269 -3.92 7.27 -14.37
C GLN A 269 -3.36 5.98 -15.02
N LEU A 270 -2.40 5.30 -14.37
CA LEU A 270 -1.86 4.03 -14.85
C LEU A 270 -2.93 2.94 -14.95
N TYR A 271 -3.77 2.82 -13.92
CA TYR A 271 -4.84 1.81 -13.92
C TYR A 271 -5.83 2.02 -15.08
N LYS A 272 -6.15 3.28 -15.39
CA LYS A 272 -7.02 3.64 -16.53
C LYS A 272 -6.37 3.38 -17.90
N GLU A 273 -5.05 3.27 -17.97
CA GLU A 273 -4.33 2.93 -19.19
C GLU A 273 -4.32 1.43 -19.52
N ASN A 274 -4.90 0.58 -18.66
CA ASN A 274 -4.99 -0.87 -18.90
C ASN A 274 -3.62 -1.55 -19.06
N VAL A 275 -2.71 -1.31 -18.14
CA VAL A 275 -1.35 -1.85 -18.16
C VAL A 275 -1.18 -3.11 -17.28
N ASP A 276 -2.28 -3.83 -17.04
CA ASP A 276 -2.36 -5.03 -16.19
C ASP A 276 -2.03 -4.76 -14.70
N LEU A 277 -2.20 -3.53 -14.23
CA LEU A 277 -1.91 -3.17 -12.84
C LEU A 277 -2.88 -3.87 -11.87
N GLU A 278 -2.33 -4.67 -10.96
CA GLU A 278 -3.08 -5.43 -9.94
C GLU A 278 -2.80 -4.91 -8.53
N ILE A 279 -1.55 -4.54 -8.21
CA ILE A 279 -1.19 -4.03 -6.88
C ILE A 279 -0.40 -2.74 -7.00
N ALA A 280 -0.78 -1.75 -6.19
CA ALA A 280 -0.01 -0.54 -5.96
C ALA A 280 0.33 -0.43 -4.47
N TYR A 281 1.63 -0.34 -4.13
CA TYR A 281 2.09 -0.11 -2.77
C TYR A 281 2.51 1.34 -2.60
N VAL A 282 1.87 2.06 -1.67
CA VAL A 282 2.03 3.50 -1.47
C VAL A 282 2.63 3.77 -0.08
N PRO A 283 3.97 3.89 0.05
CA PRO A 283 4.56 4.30 1.32
C PRO A 283 4.38 5.80 1.52
N THR A 284 3.92 6.21 2.71
CA THR A 284 3.84 7.62 3.11
C THR A 284 4.33 7.79 4.54
N GLY A 285 5.27 8.70 4.76
CA GLY A 285 5.95 8.92 6.04
C GLY A 285 5.44 10.13 6.80
N GLY A 286 6.14 10.44 7.89
CA GLY A 286 5.85 11.60 8.73
C GLY A 286 5.01 11.29 9.98
N TRP A 287 4.55 10.05 10.14
CA TRP A 287 3.64 9.66 11.22
C TRP A 287 4.32 9.46 12.58
N ASP A 288 5.65 9.58 12.65
CA ASP A 288 6.45 9.44 13.89
C ASP A 288 6.40 10.72 14.75
N THR A 289 5.22 11.03 15.28
CA THR A 289 4.91 12.30 15.95
C THR A 289 5.23 12.30 17.45
N HIS A 290 6.51 12.10 17.79
CA HIS A 290 6.97 12.13 19.18
C HIS A 290 6.91 13.51 19.84
N ILE A 291 7.05 14.58 19.08
CA ILE A 291 7.20 15.96 19.58
C ILE A 291 6.24 16.87 18.83
N GLY A 292 5.47 17.66 19.59
CA GLY A 292 4.63 18.70 18.99
C GLY A 292 3.61 18.19 17.99
N GLN A 293 3.00 17.02 18.24
CA GLN A 293 2.02 16.39 17.36
C GLN A 293 0.89 17.34 16.94
N GLY A 294 0.54 18.27 17.85
CA GLY A 294 -0.57 19.21 17.67
C GLY A 294 -1.87 18.67 18.23
N THR A 295 -2.87 19.54 18.28
CA THR A 295 -4.19 19.24 18.84
C THR A 295 -5.29 19.64 17.86
N GLY A 296 -6.33 18.82 17.75
CA GLY A 296 -7.49 19.12 16.92
C GLY A 296 -7.09 19.41 15.46
N THR A 297 -7.36 20.63 15.00
CA THR A 297 -7.13 21.05 13.61
C THR A 297 -5.75 21.64 13.34
N THR A 298 -4.83 21.56 14.28
CA THR A 298 -3.50 22.19 14.17
C THR A 298 -2.38 21.19 14.42
N GLY A 299 -1.21 21.45 13.81
CA GLY A 299 -0.01 20.65 13.98
C GLY A 299 0.26 19.71 12.81
N GLU A 300 1.39 19.02 12.91
CA GLU A 300 1.87 18.13 11.85
C GLU A 300 0.93 16.94 11.61
N PHE A 301 0.48 16.30 12.68
CA PHE A 301 -0.45 15.18 12.60
C PHE A 301 -1.76 15.57 11.91
N ALA A 302 -2.31 16.74 12.23
CA ALA A 302 -3.53 17.24 11.60
C ALA A 302 -3.37 17.43 10.09
N ASN A 303 -2.22 17.94 9.63
CA ASN A 303 -1.92 18.10 8.20
C ASN A 303 -1.81 16.74 7.50
N LEU A 304 -1.14 15.75 8.11
CA LEU A 304 -1.03 14.39 7.58
C LEU A 304 -2.38 13.71 7.47
N VAL A 305 -3.23 13.87 8.50
CA VAL A 305 -4.61 13.34 8.48
C VAL A 305 -5.42 13.96 7.34
N GLN A 306 -5.31 15.26 7.13
CA GLN A 306 -6.00 15.94 6.05
C GLN A 306 -5.53 15.45 4.69
N GLU A 307 -4.21 15.42 4.45
CA GLU A 307 -3.64 14.95 3.19
C GLU A 307 -4.03 13.51 2.87
N LEU A 308 -3.94 12.61 3.86
CA LEU A 308 -4.38 11.23 3.72
C LEU A 308 -5.86 11.13 3.38
N SER A 309 -6.70 11.80 4.15
CA SER A 309 -8.15 11.77 3.99
C SER A 309 -8.61 12.32 2.65
N ASP A 310 -8.06 13.44 2.22
CA ASP A 310 -8.41 14.09 0.95
C ASP A 310 -7.89 13.28 -0.24
N GLY A 311 -6.67 12.73 -0.12
CA GLY A 311 -6.08 11.87 -1.15
C GLY A 311 -6.86 10.58 -1.38
N LEU A 312 -7.22 9.87 -0.30
CA LEU A 312 -8.01 8.64 -0.40
C LEU A 312 -9.42 8.89 -0.95
N TYR A 313 -10.04 10.00 -0.55
CA TYR A 313 -11.34 10.39 -1.07
C TYR A 313 -11.26 10.73 -2.56
N ALA A 314 -10.23 11.46 -2.99
CA ALA A 314 -10.00 11.78 -4.39
C ALA A 314 -9.77 10.51 -5.23
N LEU A 315 -8.92 9.58 -4.77
CA LEU A 315 -8.68 8.32 -5.46
C LEU A 315 -9.97 7.50 -5.61
N TYR A 316 -10.75 7.39 -4.53
CA TYR A 316 -12.04 6.70 -4.59
C TYR A 316 -12.98 7.36 -5.61
N GLN A 317 -13.14 8.69 -5.59
CA GLN A 317 -14.00 9.40 -6.52
C GLN A 317 -13.57 9.18 -7.97
N ASP A 318 -12.27 9.32 -8.23
CA ASP A 318 -11.70 9.21 -9.56
C ASP A 318 -11.84 7.81 -10.17
N LEU A 319 -11.64 6.76 -9.36
CA LEU A 319 -11.76 5.38 -9.83
C LEU A 319 -13.21 4.89 -9.86
N SER A 320 -14.06 5.30 -8.92
CA SER A 320 -15.43 4.78 -8.82
C SER A 320 -16.33 5.16 -9.99
N ALA A 321 -16.00 6.20 -10.75
CA ALA A 321 -16.74 6.61 -11.92
C ALA A 321 -16.80 5.52 -13.01
N SER A 322 -15.63 4.96 -13.34
CA SER A 322 -15.48 4.00 -14.45
C SER A 322 -15.13 2.58 -13.96
N TYR A 323 -14.67 2.43 -12.72
CA TYR A 323 -14.17 1.17 -12.16
C TYR A 323 -14.83 0.79 -10.83
N SER A 324 -16.12 1.17 -10.64
CA SER A 324 -16.89 0.78 -9.44
C SER A 324 -16.80 -0.71 -9.18
N GLY A 325 -16.43 -1.08 -7.94
CA GLY A 325 -16.27 -2.47 -7.50
C GLY A 325 -15.07 -3.22 -8.10
N LYS A 326 -14.12 -2.50 -8.73
CA LYS A 326 -12.92 -3.06 -9.35
C LYS A 326 -11.63 -2.65 -8.64
N PHE A 327 -11.72 -2.03 -7.49
CA PHE A 327 -10.57 -1.69 -6.67
C PHE A 327 -10.91 -1.80 -5.19
N THR A 328 -9.87 -2.02 -4.41
CA THR A 328 -9.90 -2.04 -2.94
C THR A 328 -8.68 -1.29 -2.44
N ILE A 329 -8.86 -0.38 -1.47
CA ILE A 329 -7.77 0.36 -0.84
C ILE A 329 -7.64 -0.15 0.59
N ILE A 330 -6.43 -0.53 1.00
CA ILE A 330 -6.07 -0.85 2.38
C ILE A 330 -5.18 0.26 2.91
N VAL A 331 -5.42 0.70 4.14
CA VAL A 331 -4.59 1.69 4.84
C VAL A 331 -4.14 1.10 6.17
N GLN A 332 -2.84 1.02 6.38
CA GLN A 332 -2.21 0.40 7.54
C GLN A 332 -0.95 1.16 7.96
N SER A 333 -0.59 1.06 9.23
CA SER A 333 0.71 1.46 9.78
C SER A 333 1.36 0.26 10.47
N GLU A 334 2.68 0.30 10.69
CA GLU A 334 3.44 -0.80 11.27
C GLU A 334 3.07 -1.11 12.73
N PHE A 335 2.66 -0.09 13.48
CA PHE A 335 2.08 -0.19 14.83
C PHE A 335 1.32 1.11 15.16
N GLY A 336 0.68 1.15 16.34
CA GLY A 336 0.04 2.34 16.90
C GLY A 336 0.97 3.14 17.80
N ARG A 337 0.40 4.15 18.44
CA ARG A 337 1.09 4.94 19.45
C ARG A 337 0.63 4.55 20.86
N ARG A 338 1.46 4.85 21.87
CA ARG A 338 1.06 4.68 23.27
C ARG A 338 -0.28 5.34 23.52
N ALA A 339 -1.08 4.71 24.37
CA ALA A 339 -2.35 5.28 24.76
C ALA A 339 -2.15 6.63 25.46
N TYR A 340 -1.05 6.80 26.20
CA TYR A 340 -0.65 8.03 26.89
C TYR A 340 0.00 9.03 25.94
N GLU A 341 -0.26 10.33 26.18
CA GLU A 341 0.57 11.39 25.64
C GLU A 341 1.91 11.47 26.41
N ASN A 342 2.95 11.97 25.76
CA ASN A 342 4.26 12.19 26.38
C ASN A 342 4.47 13.65 26.81
N ASN A 343 5.58 13.93 27.52
CA ASN A 343 5.91 15.27 28.02
C ASN A 343 6.36 16.25 26.90
N SER A 344 6.42 15.80 25.64
CA SER A 344 6.83 16.61 24.49
C SER A 344 5.65 17.00 23.59
N ASN A 345 4.41 16.90 24.10
CA ASN A 345 3.17 17.10 23.33
C ASN A 345 3.09 16.22 22.09
N GLY A 346 3.42 14.95 22.23
CA GLY A 346 3.36 13.93 21.22
C GLY A 346 3.08 12.57 21.85
N THR A 347 3.37 11.50 21.12
CA THR A 347 3.14 10.13 21.56
C THR A 347 4.33 9.24 21.21
N ASP A 348 4.65 8.28 22.08
CA ASP A 348 5.71 7.31 21.84
C ASP A 348 5.18 6.06 21.12
N HIS A 349 6.08 5.18 20.67
CA HIS A 349 5.70 3.95 19.96
C HIS A 349 4.86 3.04 20.83
N GLY A 350 3.76 2.55 20.27
CA GLY A 350 2.81 1.65 20.91
C GLY A 350 2.66 0.34 20.16
N TYR A 351 1.40 -0.21 20.13
CA TYR A 351 1.18 -1.54 19.59
C TYR A 351 -0.01 -1.56 18.62
N GLY A 352 -1.25 -1.79 19.07
CA GLY A 352 -2.42 -1.93 18.21
C GLY A 352 -2.84 -0.63 17.53
N ASN A 353 -3.29 -0.73 16.26
CA ASN A 353 -3.71 0.42 15.46
C ASN A 353 -4.98 0.10 14.65
N PRO A 354 -5.83 1.08 14.32
CA PRO A 354 -6.90 0.82 13.36
C PRO A 354 -6.33 0.61 11.95
N MET A 355 -7.02 -0.25 11.18
CA MET A 355 -6.80 -0.47 9.76
C MET A 355 -8.07 -0.11 9.00
N PHE A 356 -7.94 0.42 7.79
CA PHE A 356 -9.08 0.84 7.00
C PHE A 356 -9.09 0.11 5.66
N VAL A 357 -10.29 -0.34 5.25
CA VAL A 357 -10.49 -0.95 3.92
C VAL A 357 -11.59 -0.18 3.21
N ILE A 358 -11.31 0.30 1.99
CA ILE A 358 -12.16 1.22 1.24
C ILE A 358 -12.45 0.64 -0.15
N GLY A 359 -13.70 0.72 -0.59
CA GLY A 359 -14.14 0.28 -1.92
C GLY A 359 -15.63 0.03 -2.01
N ASP A 360 -16.13 -0.19 -3.22
CA ASP A 360 -17.55 -0.48 -3.43
C ASP A 360 -17.93 -1.90 -3.01
N ASN A 361 -16.97 -2.82 -2.98
CA ASN A 361 -17.16 -4.20 -2.53
C ASN A 361 -16.85 -4.42 -1.05
N VAL A 362 -16.69 -3.35 -0.29
CA VAL A 362 -16.47 -3.39 1.15
C VAL A 362 -17.80 -3.49 1.88
N ASN A 363 -17.90 -4.34 2.87
CA ASN A 363 -18.99 -4.34 3.84
C ASN A 363 -18.72 -3.22 4.85
N PRO A 364 -19.58 -2.20 4.94
CA PRO A 364 -19.29 -1.04 5.76
C PRO A 364 -19.47 -1.34 7.25
N GLY A 365 -18.71 -0.65 8.08
CA GLY A 365 -18.87 -0.69 9.53
C GLY A 365 -17.57 -0.94 10.28
N PHE A 366 -17.73 -1.34 11.55
CA PHE A 366 -16.62 -1.66 12.44
C PHE A 366 -16.45 -3.17 12.56
N PHE A 367 -15.21 -3.62 12.50
CA PHE A 367 -14.80 -5.03 12.59
C PHE A 367 -13.67 -5.20 13.61
N GLY A 368 -13.42 -6.45 14.02
CA GLY A 368 -12.49 -6.72 15.10
C GLY A 368 -13.06 -6.23 16.45
N GLN A 369 -12.28 -6.37 17.48
CA GLN A 369 -12.66 -5.96 18.83
C GLN A 369 -11.80 -4.79 19.29
N PHE A 370 -12.42 -3.68 19.71
CA PHE A 370 -11.70 -2.66 20.43
C PHE A 370 -11.45 -3.14 21.86
N PRO A 371 -10.19 -3.22 22.34
CA PRO A 371 -9.90 -3.84 23.64
C PRO A 371 -10.34 -3.01 24.84
N GLY A 372 -10.53 -1.69 24.65
CA GLY A 372 -10.78 -0.71 25.70
C GLY A 372 -9.54 0.06 26.10
N LEU A 373 -9.72 1.09 26.95
CA LEU A 373 -8.65 2.01 27.36
C LEU A 373 -8.40 2.04 28.87
N GLN A 374 -9.07 1.22 29.65
CA GLN A 374 -8.76 1.09 31.08
C GLN A 374 -7.40 0.37 31.23
N ALA A 375 -6.62 0.70 32.26
CA ALA A 375 -5.27 0.20 32.44
C ALA A 375 -5.16 -1.34 32.29
N ASN A 376 -6.10 -2.10 32.85
CA ASN A 376 -6.12 -3.56 32.74
C ASN A 376 -6.55 -4.11 31.36
N GLN A 377 -6.92 -3.24 30.41
CA GLN A 377 -7.28 -3.58 29.02
C GLN A 377 -6.15 -3.23 28.05
N LEU A 378 -5.21 -2.39 28.49
CA LEU A 378 -4.05 -2.01 27.71
C LEU A 378 -2.98 -3.10 27.75
N PHE A 379 -2.26 -3.26 26.65
CA PHE A 379 -1.05 -4.08 26.60
C PHE A 379 0.06 -3.40 27.41
N GLU A 380 0.65 -4.12 28.38
CA GLU A 380 1.64 -3.59 29.32
C GLU A 380 1.16 -2.34 30.09
N GLU A 381 -0.17 -2.15 30.25
CA GLU A 381 -0.82 -0.97 30.83
C GLU A 381 -0.50 0.34 30.08
N GLU A 382 0.03 0.29 28.86
CA GLU A 382 0.53 1.45 28.11
C GLU A 382 -0.08 1.58 26.70
N ASP A 383 -0.30 0.47 25.99
CA ASP A 383 -0.64 0.50 24.56
C ASP A 383 -2.03 -0.07 24.29
N VAL A 384 -2.68 0.36 23.22
CA VAL A 384 -3.85 -0.35 22.71
C VAL A 384 -3.41 -1.78 22.34
N ASN A 385 -4.08 -2.78 22.92
CA ASN A 385 -3.75 -4.18 22.66
C ASN A 385 -4.13 -4.59 21.22
N VAL A 386 -3.35 -5.43 20.57
CA VAL A 386 -3.72 -6.04 19.28
C VAL A 386 -4.75 -7.15 19.52
N THR A 387 -5.83 -7.12 18.77
CA THR A 387 -6.92 -8.13 18.80
C THR A 387 -7.12 -8.78 17.44
N THR A 388 -6.51 -8.23 16.39
CA THR A 388 -6.64 -8.73 15.02
C THR A 388 -5.28 -8.70 14.35
N ASP A 389 -4.81 -9.87 13.90
CA ASP A 389 -3.64 -9.96 13.04
C ASP A 389 -3.93 -9.24 11.71
N TYR A 390 -3.03 -8.32 11.30
CA TYR A 390 -3.18 -7.58 10.05
C TYR A 390 -3.27 -8.50 8.81
N ARG A 391 -2.56 -9.66 8.87
CA ARG A 391 -2.58 -10.65 7.78
C ARG A 391 -3.96 -11.24 7.55
N ASN A 392 -4.79 -11.31 8.60
CA ASN A 392 -6.16 -11.77 8.46
C ASN A 392 -7.00 -10.84 7.55
N VAL A 393 -6.82 -9.53 7.72
CA VAL A 393 -7.47 -8.49 6.91
C VAL A 393 -6.99 -8.55 5.46
N VAL A 394 -5.66 -8.59 5.27
CA VAL A 394 -5.04 -8.64 3.93
C VAL A 394 -5.45 -9.93 3.22
N SER A 395 -5.40 -11.08 3.91
CA SER A 395 -5.79 -12.38 3.36
C SER A 395 -7.22 -12.42 2.86
N GLU A 396 -8.16 -11.79 3.59
CA GLU A 396 -9.55 -11.72 3.14
C GLU A 396 -9.68 -10.97 1.82
N VAL A 397 -8.95 -9.88 1.63
CA VAL A 397 -8.91 -9.14 0.35
C VAL A 397 -8.26 -9.98 -0.74
N LEU A 398 -7.11 -10.61 -0.46
CA LEU A 398 -6.41 -11.44 -1.43
C LEU A 398 -7.27 -12.62 -1.92
N ILE A 399 -7.96 -13.31 -1.02
CA ILE A 399 -8.84 -14.43 -1.36
C ILE A 399 -10.06 -13.95 -2.13
N LYS A 400 -10.82 -13.01 -1.56
CA LYS A 400 -12.15 -12.67 -2.08
C LYS A 400 -12.13 -11.71 -3.27
N ARG A 401 -11.12 -10.83 -3.33
CA ARG A 401 -11.03 -9.82 -4.39
C ARG A 401 -9.99 -10.16 -5.45
N MET A 402 -8.83 -10.66 -5.02
CA MET A 402 -7.70 -10.96 -5.89
C MET A 402 -7.64 -12.43 -6.31
N GLN A 403 -8.54 -13.28 -5.79
CA GLN A 403 -8.66 -14.72 -6.10
C GLN A 403 -7.37 -15.53 -5.85
N ASN A 404 -6.52 -15.06 -4.95
CA ASN A 404 -5.32 -15.77 -4.54
C ASN A 404 -5.50 -16.32 -3.11
N ARG A 405 -5.50 -17.64 -2.98
CA ARG A 405 -5.73 -18.38 -1.75
C ARG A 405 -4.50 -19.06 -1.16
N PHE A 406 -3.33 -18.86 -1.75
CA PHE A 406 -2.09 -19.53 -1.35
C PHE A 406 -1.41 -18.84 -0.15
N LEU A 407 -2.16 -18.70 0.94
CA LEU A 407 -1.76 -17.92 2.11
C LEU A 407 -0.49 -18.43 2.77
N GLY A 408 -0.27 -19.74 2.84
CA GLY A 408 0.95 -20.29 3.44
C GLY A 408 2.22 -19.96 2.65
N TYR A 409 2.10 -19.66 1.36
CA TYR A 409 3.19 -19.16 0.55
C TYR A 409 3.33 -17.63 0.68
N ILE A 410 2.21 -16.89 0.60
CA ILE A 410 2.21 -15.42 0.68
C ILE A 410 2.65 -14.95 2.07
N PHE A 411 2.16 -15.58 3.13
CA PHE A 411 2.44 -15.28 4.54
C PHE A 411 2.99 -16.52 5.26
N PRO A 412 4.27 -16.84 5.08
CA PRO A 412 4.88 -18.02 5.73
C PRO A 412 4.70 -17.99 7.24
N GLY A 413 4.26 -19.12 7.80
CA GLY A 413 3.98 -19.25 9.24
C GLY A 413 2.60 -18.71 9.68
N TYR A 414 1.79 -18.16 8.77
CA TYR A 414 0.41 -17.77 9.06
C TYR A 414 -0.56 -18.85 8.57
N ASP A 415 -1.32 -19.45 9.48
CA ASP A 415 -2.25 -20.55 9.22
C ASP A 415 -3.64 -20.37 9.88
N SER A 416 -3.88 -19.18 10.43
CA SER A 416 -5.05 -18.87 11.27
C SER A 416 -6.10 -17.96 10.61
N TYR A 417 -6.12 -17.91 9.26
CA TYR A 417 -7.10 -17.09 8.55
C TYR A 417 -8.54 -17.41 8.97
N SER A 418 -9.24 -16.37 9.36
CA SER A 418 -10.65 -16.41 9.72
C SER A 418 -11.33 -15.15 9.18
N PRO A 419 -12.20 -15.25 8.17
CA PRO A 419 -12.75 -14.08 7.50
C PRO A 419 -13.58 -13.24 8.46
N LEU A 420 -13.31 -11.94 8.50
CA LEU A 420 -14.07 -10.96 9.26
C LEU A 420 -15.35 -10.53 8.53
N GLY A 421 -15.43 -10.81 7.23
CA GLY A 421 -16.54 -10.39 6.40
C GLY A 421 -16.43 -8.93 5.92
N ILE A 422 -15.21 -8.40 5.82
CA ILE A 422 -14.96 -7.00 5.45
C ILE A 422 -15.15 -6.70 3.98
N VAL A 423 -15.00 -7.69 3.09
CA VAL A 423 -15.20 -7.53 1.65
C VAL A 423 -16.10 -8.63 1.08
N ASN A 424 -16.85 -8.26 0.04
CA ASN A 424 -17.67 -9.20 -0.73
C ASN A 424 -16.82 -9.95 -1.75
N GLY A 425 -17.15 -11.20 -1.99
CA GLY A 425 -16.47 -12.05 -2.96
C GLY A 425 -16.55 -13.52 -2.57
N THR A 426 -16.02 -14.39 -3.41
CA THR A 426 -15.97 -15.82 -3.12
C THR A 426 -14.87 -16.11 -2.12
N ASP A 427 -15.24 -16.65 -0.97
CA ASP A 427 -14.30 -17.05 0.07
C ASP A 427 -13.71 -18.44 -0.27
N LEU A 428 -12.60 -18.44 -1.00
CA LEU A 428 -11.90 -19.66 -1.37
C LEU A 428 -11.17 -20.23 -0.15
N SER A 429 -11.25 -21.56 0.05
CA SER A 429 -10.50 -22.21 1.13
C SER A 429 -9.00 -21.93 1.00
N PRO A 430 -8.34 -21.44 2.05
CA PRO A 430 -6.91 -21.13 2.00
C PRO A 430 -6.06 -22.39 1.80
N VAL A 431 -4.90 -22.20 1.18
CA VAL A 431 -3.86 -23.22 1.04
C VAL A 431 -2.66 -22.80 1.87
N TYR A 432 -2.33 -23.59 2.89
CA TYR A 432 -1.21 -23.30 3.79
C TYR A 432 0.05 -24.11 3.45
N ASN A 433 -0.12 -25.33 2.92
CA ASN A 433 0.98 -26.18 2.47
C ASN A 433 1.10 -26.04 0.96
N PHE A 434 1.98 -25.18 0.51
CA PHE A 434 2.22 -24.93 -0.90
C PHE A 434 3.72 -25.05 -1.16
N ASP A 435 4.11 -26.20 -1.71
CA ASP A 435 5.47 -26.48 -2.15
C ASP A 435 5.68 -25.83 -3.53
N TYR A 436 5.78 -24.49 -3.56
CA TYR A 436 6.21 -23.78 -4.74
C TYR A 436 7.72 -23.53 -4.65
N ASP A 437 8.46 -24.19 -5.53
CA ASP A 437 9.87 -23.88 -5.71
C ASP A 437 10.04 -23.02 -6.97
N PRO A 438 10.13 -21.68 -6.82
CA PRO A 438 10.24 -20.76 -7.96
C PRO A 438 11.49 -21.01 -8.81
N ILE A 439 12.51 -21.65 -8.25
CA ILE A 439 13.75 -21.99 -8.97
C ILE A 439 13.49 -23.09 -10.01
N PHE A 440 12.54 -24.00 -9.75
CA PHE A 440 12.20 -25.09 -10.66
C PHE A 440 11.02 -24.78 -11.59
N ALA A 441 10.12 -23.86 -11.22
CA ALA A 441 9.00 -23.45 -12.07
C ALA A 441 9.47 -22.61 -13.30
N SER A 442 10.63 -21.99 -13.24
CA SER A 442 11.21 -21.18 -14.33
C SER A 442 11.99 -22.00 -15.38
N GLY A 443 11.99 -23.32 -15.30
CA GLY A 443 12.62 -24.17 -16.32
C GLY A 443 14.14 -24.09 -16.37
N PHE A 444 14.81 -23.75 -15.28
CA PHE A 444 16.24 -23.90 -15.15
C PHE A 444 16.60 -25.36 -14.81
N GLU A 445 16.50 -26.25 -15.76
CA GLU A 445 17.28 -27.49 -15.80
C GLU A 445 18.61 -27.25 -16.56
#